data_4e58605ba33e96e5e04f1fcb1e1ce1af
#
_entry.id   4e58605ba33e96e5e04f1fcb1e1ce1af
#
_cell.length_a   1.000
_cell.length_b   1.000
_cell.length_c   1.000
_cell.angle_alpha   90.00
_cell.angle_beta   90.00
_cell.angle_gamma   90.00
#
_symmetry.space_group_name_H-M   'P 1'
#
loop_
_entity.id
_entity.type
_entity.pdbx_description
1 polymer ?
#
loop_
_entity_poly.entity_id
_entity_poly.type
_entity_poly.pdbx_seq_one_letter_code
_entity_poly.pdbx_strand_id
1 'polypeptide(L)'
;MNKYWIWFSRTYKIGAKAQNSLLEKFKKPENIWKLDDELLSKILNKEQIGILTNEIYKQNLDRYEEYMNEHKIKMITIYDKEYPEKLRNIYDPPVVLYIRGNENILNQKSIAIIGSRQCSQYGKEIAKEFAYNLSKYNINVISGLAR
;
A
#
# COMPACT_ATOMS: atom_id res chain seq x y z
N MET A 1 10.76 9.12 -11.92
CA MET A 1 9.48 8.38 -12.01
C MET A 1 8.91 8.06 -10.64
N ASN A 2 9.72 7.67 -9.67
CA ASN A 2 9.27 7.29 -8.32
C ASN A 2 8.65 8.44 -7.52
N LYS A 3 9.15 9.68 -7.66
CA LYS A 3 8.69 10.81 -6.85
C LYS A 3 7.18 11.07 -6.93
N TYR A 4 6.58 10.91 -8.08
CA TYR A 4 5.12 11.10 -8.24
C TYR A 4 4.31 10.01 -7.55
N TRP A 5 4.79 8.78 -7.54
CA TRP A 5 4.19 7.69 -6.79
C TRP A 5 4.36 7.87 -5.29
N ILE A 6 5.55 8.32 -4.85
CA ILE A 6 5.80 8.65 -3.44
C ILE A 6 4.85 9.74 -2.98
N TRP A 7 4.76 10.85 -3.73
CA TRP A 7 3.80 11.91 -3.44
C TRP A 7 2.37 11.37 -3.35
N PHE A 8 1.94 10.64 -4.37
CA PHE A 8 0.56 10.15 -4.47
C PHE A 8 0.20 9.20 -3.33
N SER A 9 1.09 8.31 -2.94
CA SER A 9 0.89 7.43 -1.79
C SER A 9 0.78 8.18 -0.46
N ARG A 10 1.47 9.33 -0.32
CA ARG A 10 1.39 10.18 0.88
C ARG A 10 0.05 10.90 1.03
N THR A 11 -0.70 11.03 -0.05
CA THR A 11 -2.05 11.59 -0.03
C THR A 11 -3.13 10.57 0.37
N TYR A 12 -2.76 9.52 1.11
CA TYR A 12 -3.64 8.41 1.50
C TYR A 12 -4.94 8.86 2.19
N LYS A 13 -4.96 10.05 2.81
CA LYS A 13 -6.14 10.63 3.47
C LYS A 13 -7.30 10.90 2.51
N ILE A 14 -7.06 11.01 1.20
CA ILE A 14 -8.15 11.10 0.23
C ILE A 14 -8.91 9.77 0.06
N GLY A 15 -8.34 8.67 0.55
CA GLY A 15 -8.90 7.32 0.48
C GLY A 15 -8.51 6.56 -0.79
N ALA A 16 -8.37 5.23 -0.66
CA ALA A 16 -7.94 4.38 -1.78
C ALA A 16 -8.91 4.45 -2.97
N LYS A 17 -10.22 4.51 -2.73
CA LYS A 17 -11.23 4.67 -3.77
C LYS A 17 -10.99 5.92 -4.64
N ALA A 18 -10.75 7.06 -4.01
CA ALA A 18 -10.49 8.31 -4.74
C ALA A 18 -9.17 8.24 -5.51
N GLN A 19 -8.12 7.65 -4.91
CA GLN A 19 -6.85 7.43 -5.60
C GLN A 19 -7.01 6.53 -6.83
N ASN A 20 -7.73 5.43 -6.71
CA ASN A 20 -8.00 4.53 -7.84
C ASN A 20 -8.82 5.23 -8.94
N SER A 21 -9.87 5.97 -8.60
CA SER A 21 -10.65 6.74 -9.59
C SER A 21 -9.81 7.78 -10.34
N LEU A 22 -8.87 8.43 -9.67
CA LEU A 22 -7.93 9.33 -10.33
C LEU A 22 -7.00 8.58 -11.29
N LEU A 23 -6.47 7.42 -10.88
CA LEU A 23 -5.62 6.60 -11.74
C LEU A 23 -6.37 6.01 -12.94
N GLU A 24 -7.61 5.59 -12.78
CA GLU A 24 -8.45 5.13 -13.88
C GLU A 24 -8.59 6.20 -14.97
N LYS A 25 -8.80 7.45 -14.56
CA LYS A 25 -9.01 8.57 -15.49
C LYS A 25 -7.71 9.10 -16.07
N PHE A 26 -6.72 9.35 -15.25
CA PHE A 26 -5.49 10.05 -15.63
C PHE A 26 -4.28 9.13 -15.85
N LYS A 27 -4.40 7.84 -15.54
CA LYS A 27 -3.45 6.75 -15.78
C LYS A 27 -2.18 6.80 -14.93
N LYS A 28 -1.61 7.97 -14.68
CA LYS A 28 -0.32 8.12 -13.99
C LYS A 28 -0.38 9.25 -12.95
N PRO A 29 0.25 9.10 -11.78
CA PRO A 29 0.34 10.17 -10.79
C PRO A 29 0.98 11.46 -11.32
N GLU A 30 1.91 11.34 -12.28
CA GLU A 30 2.52 12.50 -12.95
C GLU A 30 1.49 13.39 -13.67
N ASN A 31 0.48 12.79 -14.28
CA ASN A 31 -0.60 13.55 -14.91
C ASN A 31 -1.49 14.21 -13.86
N ILE A 32 -1.77 13.50 -12.76
CA ILE A 32 -2.57 14.01 -11.64
C ILE A 32 -1.88 15.21 -10.96
N TRP A 33 -0.55 15.17 -10.83
CA TRP A 33 0.26 16.24 -10.24
C TRP A 33 0.04 17.61 -10.90
N LYS A 34 -0.26 17.61 -12.19
CA LYS A 34 -0.39 18.83 -13.03
C LYS A 34 -1.82 19.35 -13.14
N LEU A 35 -2.80 18.66 -12.53
CA LEU A 35 -4.20 19.03 -12.64
C LEU A 35 -4.50 20.27 -11.80
N ASP A 36 -5.41 21.10 -12.31
CA ASP A 36 -6.03 22.18 -11.59
C ASP A 36 -7.23 21.71 -10.74
N ASP A 37 -7.69 22.56 -9.85
CA ASP A 37 -8.81 22.26 -8.96
C ASP A 37 -10.13 22.02 -9.71
N GLU A 38 -10.30 22.62 -10.89
CA GLU A 38 -11.50 22.45 -11.71
C GLU A 38 -11.62 21.01 -12.21
N LEU A 39 -10.53 20.46 -12.75
CA LEU A 39 -10.49 19.07 -13.23
C LEU A 39 -10.61 18.07 -12.06
N LEU A 40 -9.96 18.37 -10.95
CA LEU A 40 -10.02 17.54 -9.75
C LEU A 40 -11.43 17.50 -9.15
N SER A 41 -12.18 18.59 -9.18
CA SER A 41 -13.55 18.69 -8.62
C SER A 41 -14.57 17.75 -9.27
N LYS A 42 -14.25 17.23 -10.46
CA LYS A 42 -15.08 16.23 -11.16
C LYS A 42 -14.99 14.82 -10.53
N ILE A 43 -14.04 14.60 -9.63
CA ILE A 43 -13.80 13.30 -9.00
C ILE A 43 -13.73 13.42 -7.48
N LEU A 44 -13.13 14.50 -6.99
CA LEU A 44 -12.84 14.74 -5.59
C LEU A 44 -13.75 15.82 -5.00
N ASN A 45 -14.03 15.69 -3.71
CA ASN A 45 -14.65 16.79 -2.96
C ASN A 45 -13.58 17.84 -2.57
N LYS A 46 -14.04 18.99 -2.05
CA LYS A 46 -13.18 20.13 -1.69
C LYS A 46 -12.09 19.75 -0.66
N GLU A 47 -12.41 18.93 0.33
CA GLU A 47 -11.46 18.46 1.34
C GLU A 47 -10.36 17.60 0.70
N GLN A 48 -10.74 16.65 -0.15
CA GLN A 48 -9.82 15.77 -0.87
C GLN A 48 -8.90 16.56 -1.81
N ILE A 49 -9.42 17.57 -2.50
CA ILE A 49 -8.62 18.47 -3.33
C ILE A 49 -7.58 19.18 -2.46
N GLY A 50 -7.98 19.76 -1.35
CA GLY A 50 -7.08 20.44 -0.41
C GLY A 50 -5.98 19.52 0.13
N ILE A 51 -6.25 18.22 0.32
CA ILE A 51 -5.23 17.24 0.69
C ILE A 51 -4.28 16.97 -0.49
N LEU A 52 -4.82 16.70 -1.68
CA LEU A 52 -4.05 16.32 -2.85
C LEU A 52 -3.11 17.44 -3.32
N THR A 53 -3.57 18.68 -3.29
CA THR A 53 -2.82 19.88 -3.73
C THR A 53 -1.92 20.46 -2.65
N ASN A 54 -1.98 19.96 -1.40
CA ASN A 54 -1.18 20.47 -0.30
C ASN A 54 0.32 20.23 -0.56
N GLU A 55 1.07 21.34 -0.62
CA GLU A 55 2.51 21.35 -0.88
C GLU A 55 3.34 20.53 0.11
N ILE A 56 2.85 20.28 1.34
CA ILE A 56 3.55 19.45 2.33
C ILE A 56 3.79 18.02 1.84
N TYR A 57 2.88 17.48 1.01
CA TYR A 57 3.04 16.14 0.44
C TYR A 57 4.01 16.11 -0.75
N LYS A 58 4.31 17.26 -1.32
CA LYS A 58 5.25 17.42 -2.44
C LYS A 58 6.68 17.68 -1.99
N GLN A 59 6.89 17.99 -0.71
CA GLN A 59 8.20 18.28 -0.17
C GLN A 59 9.00 17.03 0.18
N ASN A 60 10.32 17.15 0.11
CA ASN A 60 11.29 16.14 0.56
C ASN A 60 11.14 14.76 -0.13
N LEU A 61 10.64 14.70 -1.36
CA LEU A 61 10.40 13.43 -2.06
C LEU A 61 11.70 12.66 -2.30
N ASP A 62 12.78 13.35 -2.59
CA ASP A 62 14.11 12.73 -2.80
C ASP A 62 14.61 12.07 -1.50
N ARG A 63 14.37 12.72 -0.33
CA ARG A 63 14.72 12.13 0.96
C ARG A 63 13.96 10.83 1.26
N TYR A 64 12.71 10.72 0.82
CA TYR A 64 11.96 9.44 0.94
C TYR A 64 12.55 8.36 0.03
N GLU A 65 13.00 8.72 -1.17
CA GLU A 65 13.65 7.79 -2.09
C GLU A 65 15.00 7.33 -1.53
N GLU A 66 15.81 8.24 -0.99
CA GLU A 66 17.06 7.92 -0.27
C GLU A 66 16.80 6.97 0.90
N TYR A 67 15.84 7.29 1.75
CA TYR A 67 15.45 6.45 2.90
C TYR A 67 15.05 5.04 2.47
N MET A 68 14.25 4.91 1.40
CA MET A 68 13.87 3.60 0.88
C MET A 68 15.09 2.80 0.41
N ASN A 69 16.03 3.46 -0.27
CA ASN A 69 17.26 2.81 -0.76
C ASN A 69 18.13 2.35 0.42
N GLU A 70 18.38 3.21 1.40
CA GLU A 70 19.17 2.87 2.61
C GLU A 70 18.57 1.69 3.38
N HIS A 71 17.24 1.63 3.49
CA HIS A 71 16.54 0.61 4.25
C HIS A 71 16.10 -0.60 3.42
N LYS A 72 16.53 -0.67 2.15
CA LYS A 72 16.17 -1.74 1.20
C LYS A 72 14.65 -1.93 1.10
N ILE A 73 13.93 -0.83 1.05
CA ILE A 73 12.48 -0.80 0.85
C ILE A 73 12.20 -0.68 -0.64
N LYS A 74 11.56 -1.67 -1.23
CA LYS A 74 11.07 -1.64 -2.61
C LYS A 74 9.66 -1.05 -2.64
N MET A 75 9.43 -0.15 -3.57
CA MET A 75 8.09 0.35 -3.87
C MET A 75 7.54 -0.39 -5.09
N ILE A 76 6.35 -0.94 -4.96
CA ILE A 76 5.58 -1.50 -6.09
C ILE A 76 4.23 -0.82 -6.17
N THR A 77 3.76 -0.62 -7.39
CA THR A 77 2.51 0.07 -7.70
C THR A 77 1.45 -0.93 -8.13
N ILE A 78 0.20 -0.53 -8.12
CA ILE A 78 -0.93 -1.35 -8.56
C ILE A 78 -0.79 -1.83 -10.03
N TYR A 79 0.07 -1.19 -10.82
CA TYR A 79 0.32 -1.55 -12.22
C TYR A 79 1.48 -2.53 -12.42
N ASP A 80 2.29 -2.75 -11.38
CA ASP A 80 3.44 -3.65 -11.48
C ASP A 80 2.98 -5.11 -11.45
N LYS A 81 3.72 -5.97 -12.16
CA LYS A 81 3.42 -7.41 -12.25
C LYS A 81 3.55 -8.11 -10.90
N GLU A 82 4.45 -7.62 -10.07
CA GLU A 82 4.75 -8.12 -8.73
C GLU A 82 3.64 -7.77 -7.73
N TYR A 83 2.74 -6.83 -8.06
CA TYR A 83 1.66 -6.45 -7.16
C TYR A 83 0.74 -7.66 -6.91
N PRO A 84 0.42 -7.99 -5.63
CA PRO A 84 -0.35 -9.17 -5.29
C PRO A 84 -1.72 -9.16 -5.97
N GLU A 85 -2.00 -10.19 -6.80
CA GLU A 85 -3.25 -10.28 -7.55
C GLU A 85 -4.48 -10.29 -6.63
N LYS A 86 -4.41 -11.03 -5.53
CA LYS A 86 -5.50 -11.07 -4.54
C LYS A 86 -5.78 -9.69 -3.93
N LEU A 87 -4.74 -8.89 -3.71
CA LEU A 87 -4.88 -7.54 -3.18
C LEU A 87 -5.40 -6.56 -4.24
N ARG A 88 -5.03 -6.76 -5.50
CA ARG A 88 -5.54 -5.95 -6.62
C ARG A 88 -7.05 -6.09 -6.80
N ASN A 89 -7.59 -7.27 -6.48
CA ASN A 89 -8.99 -7.63 -6.67
C ASN A 89 -9.91 -7.27 -5.49
N ILE A 90 -9.40 -6.66 -4.40
CA ILE A 90 -10.27 -6.14 -3.35
C ILE A 90 -10.96 -4.84 -3.80
N TYR A 91 -12.01 -4.44 -3.09
CA TYR A 91 -12.83 -3.27 -3.44
C TYR A 91 -12.02 -1.97 -3.54
N ASP A 92 -11.11 -1.72 -2.59
CA ASP A 92 -10.29 -0.50 -2.51
C ASP A 92 -8.81 -0.88 -2.39
N PRO A 93 -8.15 -1.36 -3.47
CA PRO A 93 -6.76 -1.76 -3.39
C PRO A 93 -5.84 -0.56 -3.15
N PRO A 94 -4.83 -0.66 -2.27
CA PRO A 94 -3.83 0.38 -2.10
C PRO A 94 -3.05 0.58 -3.40
N VAL A 95 -2.88 1.83 -3.82
CA VAL A 95 -2.24 2.14 -5.11
C VAL A 95 -0.72 1.90 -5.10
N VAL A 96 -0.11 1.86 -3.93
CA VAL A 96 1.33 1.63 -3.71
C VAL A 96 1.52 0.72 -2.50
N LEU A 97 2.45 -0.22 -2.60
CA LEU A 97 2.95 -1.02 -1.50
C LEU A 97 4.43 -0.75 -1.29
N TYR A 98 4.84 -0.59 -0.04
CA TYR A 98 6.23 -0.52 0.37
C TYR A 98 6.63 -1.85 0.99
N ILE A 99 7.65 -2.50 0.40
CA ILE A 99 8.03 -3.85 0.73
C ILE A 99 9.44 -3.85 1.30
N ARG A 100 9.61 -4.51 2.42
CA ARG A 100 10.90 -4.80 3.01
C ARG A 100 11.05 -6.31 3.17
N GLY A 101 12.03 -6.87 2.47
CA GLY A 101 12.28 -8.31 2.47
C GLY A 101 12.03 -8.98 1.13
N ASN A 102 11.63 -10.25 1.16
CA ASN A 102 11.48 -11.06 -0.05
C ASN A 102 10.08 -10.85 -0.69
N GLU A 103 10.05 -10.16 -1.82
CA GLU A 103 8.82 -9.90 -2.59
C GLU A 103 8.27 -11.13 -3.32
N ASN A 104 9.08 -12.15 -3.56
CA ASN A 104 8.65 -13.34 -4.29
C ASN A 104 7.57 -14.15 -3.57
N ILE A 105 7.37 -13.89 -2.27
CA ILE A 105 6.32 -14.56 -1.50
C ILE A 105 4.93 -13.93 -1.66
N LEU A 106 4.82 -12.73 -2.21
CA LEU A 106 3.57 -11.96 -2.21
C LEU A 106 2.42 -12.63 -2.97
N ASN A 107 2.73 -13.34 -4.04
CA ASN A 107 1.74 -14.06 -4.86
C ASN A 107 1.64 -15.55 -4.54
N GLN A 108 2.35 -16.03 -3.53
CA GLN A 108 2.30 -17.43 -3.11
C GLN A 108 1.02 -17.74 -2.31
N LYS A 109 0.77 -19.05 -2.11
CA LYS A 109 -0.34 -19.50 -1.24
C LYS A 109 -0.12 -18.97 0.17
N SER A 110 -1.17 -18.39 0.74
CA SER A 110 -1.08 -17.75 2.05
C SER A 110 -2.37 -17.91 2.85
N ILE A 111 -2.22 -17.94 4.18
CA ILE A 111 -3.32 -17.95 5.15
C ILE A 111 -3.08 -16.81 6.14
N ALA A 112 -4.12 -16.06 6.45
CA ALA A 112 -4.07 -15.02 7.46
C ALA A 112 -4.30 -15.62 8.86
N ILE A 113 -3.40 -15.28 9.81
CA ILE A 113 -3.61 -15.55 11.23
C ILE A 113 -3.89 -14.22 11.90
N ILE A 114 -5.10 -14.07 12.42
CA ILE A 114 -5.59 -12.86 13.08
C ILE A 114 -6.08 -13.18 14.49
N GLY A 115 -6.09 -12.19 15.36
CA GLY A 115 -6.56 -12.37 16.73
C GLY A 115 -6.55 -11.06 17.53
N SER A 116 -7.01 -11.16 18.78
CA SER A 116 -6.98 -10.04 19.72
C SER A 116 -5.55 -9.60 20.02
N ARG A 117 -5.32 -8.29 20.20
CA ARG A 117 -4.04 -7.76 20.70
C ARG A 117 -3.71 -8.25 22.12
N GLN A 118 -4.75 -8.52 22.92
CA GLN A 118 -4.67 -9.11 24.27
C GLN A 118 -5.14 -10.56 24.21
N CYS A 119 -4.45 -11.40 23.45
CA CYS A 119 -4.78 -12.80 23.35
C CYS A 119 -4.27 -13.59 24.58
N SER A 120 -4.96 -14.69 24.93
CA SER A 120 -4.53 -15.61 25.97
C SER A 120 -3.20 -16.30 25.62
N GLN A 121 -2.53 -16.89 26.63
CA GLN A 121 -1.33 -17.69 26.40
C GLN A 121 -1.63 -18.86 25.46
N TYR A 122 -2.75 -19.54 25.63
CA TYR A 122 -3.23 -20.58 24.72
C TYR A 122 -3.34 -20.09 23.28
N GLY A 123 -3.95 -18.92 23.06
CA GLY A 123 -4.07 -18.33 21.72
C GLY A 123 -2.71 -18.07 21.05
N LYS A 124 -1.70 -17.63 21.82
CA LYS A 124 -0.33 -17.46 21.32
C LYS A 124 0.33 -18.78 20.91
N GLU A 125 0.15 -19.81 21.71
CA GLU A 125 0.71 -21.15 21.46
C GLU A 125 0.10 -21.77 20.21
N ILE A 126 -1.22 -21.76 20.10
CA ILE A 126 -1.93 -22.24 18.91
C ILE A 126 -1.54 -21.48 17.65
N ALA A 127 -1.45 -20.14 17.72
CA ALA A 127 -1.04 -19.34 16.56
C ALA A 127 0.39 -19.70 16.09
N LYS A 128 1.32 -19.95 17.01
CA LYS A 128 2.68 -20.41 16.70
C LYS A 128 2.68 -21.79 16.07
N GLU A 129 1.92 -22.72 16.64
CA GLU A 129 1.82 -24.10 16.13
C GLU A 129 1.25 -24.12 14.71
N PHE A 130 0.15 -23.39 14.47
CA PHE A 130 -0.41 -23.26 13.11
C PHE A 130 0.58 -22.64 12.13
N ALA A 131 1.22 -21.53 12.51
CA ALA A 131 2.21 -20.87 11.65
C ALA A 131 3.37 -21.81 11.29
N TYR A 132 3.89 -22.55 12.27
CA TYR A 132 4.97 -23.50 12.08
C TYR A 132 4.54 -24.65 11.13
N ASN A 133 3.37 -25.23 11.35
CA ASN A 133 2.89 -26.33 10.52
C ASN A 133 2.58 -25.88 9.09
N LEU A 134 1.95 -24.71 8.89
CA LEU A 134 1.70 -24.12 7.57
C LEU A 134 3.00 -23.88 6.80
N SER A 135 4.04 -23.39 7.47
CA SER A 135 5.34 -23.14 6.83
C SER A 135 6.00 -24.41 6.27
N LYS A 136 5.81 -25.56 6.91
CA LYS A 136 6.30 -26.86 6.41
C LYS A 136 5.68 -27.25 5.07
N TYR A 137 4.48 -26.78 4.78
CA TYR A 137 3.78 -27.01 3.51
C TYR A 137 3.97 -25.87 2.50
N ASN A 138 4.96 -24.99 2.72
CA ASN A 138 5.21 -23.81 1.89
C ASN A 138 3.97 -22.89 1.76
N ILE A 139 3.18 -22.79 2.82
CA ILE A 139 2.06 -21.85 2.92
C ILE A 139 2.51 -20.66 3.75
N ASN A 140 2.48 -19.46 3.16
CA ASN A 140 2.85 -18.25 3.85
C ASN A 140 1.81 -17.86 4.90
N VAL A 141 2.28 -17.38 6.02
CA VAL A 141 1.41 -16.81 7.06
C VAL A 141 1.42 -15.29 6.94
N ILE A 142 0.23 -14.72 6.80
CA ILE A 142 0.01 -13.27 6.76
C ILE A 142 -0.53 -12.83 8.13
N SER A 143 0.06 -11.80 8.71
CA SER A 143 -0.46 -11.17 9.91
C SER A 143 -0.44 -9.64 9.77
N GLY A 144 -1.27 -8.96 10.58
CA GLY A 144 -1.29 -7.50 10.60
C GLY A 144 -0.13 -6.86 11.38
N LEU A 145 0.81 -7.66 11.94
CA LEU A 145 1.95 -7.21 12.76
C LEU A 145 1.52 -6.24 13.88
N ALA A 146 0.29 -6.36 14.38
CA ALA A 146 -0.22 -5.52 15.46
C ALA A 146 0.52 -5.80 16.78
N ARG A 147 0.85 -4.70 17.51
CA ARG A 147 1.50 -4.75 18.83
C ARG A 147 0.48 -4.96 19.94
#